data_e8e823130fabe1d98fcb3ea37b7b5b7d
#
_entry.id   e8e823130fabe1d98fcb3ea37b7b5b7d
#
_cell.length_a   1.000
_cell.length_b   1.000
_cell.length_c   1.000
_cell.angle_alpha   90.00
_cell.angle_beta   90.00
_cell.angle_gamma   90.00
#
_symmetry.space_group_name_H-M   'P 1'
#
loop_
_entity.id
_entity.type
_entity.pdbx_description
1 polymer ?
#
loop_
_entity_poly.entity_id
_entity_poly.type
_entity_poly.pdbx_seq_one_letter_code
_entity_poly.pdbx_strand_id
1 'polypeptide(L)'
;EHMLELNPDGTFRFRTVLIQVARQNGKSTLAQVLSLWRMFVDRSPLVIGTAQNLDVAEEVWTGAVEMAEGTPELLAEIAAVERTNGKKALRLTGGERYKVAAASRRGGRGLSGDLVLLDEIREHRTWDAWAAVTKTTMARPRPQIVALSNAGDSSSVVLNHLRTLGLATLDGGDPSIGFFEWSAPEGCDLDDRDGWAAANPALGHTITEQSIAAALATDPEPIFRTEVLCQQVAEIEPRPIPEAAWVALARNDAIVGPVSVSVEVTMKRDEACVWVCGAN
;
A
#
# COMPACT_ATOMS: atom_id res chain seq x y z
N GLU A 1 2.11 -1.09 18.61
CA GLU A 1 1.14 -0.95 19.72
C GLU A 1 0.07 0.09 19.39
N HIS A 2 0.41 1.35 19.06
CA HIS A 2 -0.56 2.43 18.88
C HIS A 2 -1.68 2.13 17.87
N MET A 3 -1.41 1.41 16.79
CA MET A 3 -2.45 1.05 15.82
C MET A 3 -3.54 0.12 16.40
N LEU A 4 -3.30 -0.50 17.56
CA LEU A 4 -4.21 -1.41 18.25
C LEU A 4 -4.88 -0.76 19.48
N GLU A 5 -4.76 0.56 19.67
CA GLU A 5 -5.46 1.29 20.73
C GLU A 5 -6.96 1.08 20.62
N LEU A 6 -7.61 0.94 21.77
CA LEU A 6 -9.05 0.73 21.86
C LEU A 6 -9.75 1.97 22.41
N ASN A 7 -10.93 2.22 21.91
CA ASN A 7 -11.89 3.13 22.49
C ASN A 7 -12.49 2.53 23.79
N PRO A 8 -13.14 3.34 24.64
CA PRO A 8 -13.79 2.85 25.87
C PRO A 8 -14.86 1.76 25.62
N ASP A 9 -15.45 1.72 24.44
CA ASP A 9 -16.44 0.71 24.03
C ASP A 9 -15.79 -0.60 23.51
N GLY A 10 -14.45 -0.69 23.50
CA GLY A 10 -13.69 -1.84 23.03
C GLY A 10 -13.51 -1.92 21.52
N THR A 11 -13.98 -0.95 20.75
CA THR A 11 -13.67 -0.85 19.32
C THR A 11 -12.25 -0.33 19.10
N PHE A 12 -11.63 -0.62 17.94
CA PHE A 12 -10.34 -0.03 17.62
C PHE A 12 -10.49 1.48 17.39
N ARG A 13 -9.58 2.26 17.99
CA ARG A 13 -9.50 3.70 17.79
C ARG A 13 -9.34 4.05 16.30
N PHE A 14 -8.46 3.32 15.62
CA PHE A 14 -8.21 3.49 14.19
C PHE A 14 -8.90 2.39 13.40
N ARG A 15 -9.99 2.75 12.75
CA ARG A 15 -10.68 1.85 11.81
C ARG A 15 -9.88 1.62 10.53
N THR A 16 -9.17 2.66 10.08
CA THR A 16 -8.26 2.60 8.93
C THR A 16 -6.87 3.02 9.38
N VAL A 17 -5.89 2.20 9.09
CA VAL A 17 -4.48 2.45 9.40
C VAL A 17 -3.70 2.46 8.11
N LEU A 18 -2.89 3.50 7.89
CA LEU A 18 -1.86 3.56 6.87
C LEU A 18 -0.48 3.48 7.53
N ILE A 19 0.32 2.52 7.12
CA ILE A 19 1.73 2.38 7.52
C ILE A 19 2.58 2.58 6.28
N GLN A 20 3.38 3.63 6.30
CA GLN A 20 4.27 3.99 5.20
C GLN A 20 5.72 3.95 5.69
N VAL A 21 6.54 3.09 5.09
CA VAL A 21 7.95 2.91 5.44
C VAL A 21 8.70 2.35 4.24
N ALA A 22 9.99 2.67 4.12
CA ALA A 22 10.86 2.22 3.03
C ALA A 22 10.88 0.69 2.86
N ARG A 23 11.39 0.19 1.74
CA ARG A 23 11.52 -1.26 1.48
C ARG A 23 12.34 -1.96 2.55
N GLN A 24 12.09 -3.26 2.74
CA GLN A 24 12.79 -4.17 3.65
C GLN A 24 12.80 -3.75 5.14
N ASN A 25 11.90 -2.87 5.54
CA ASN A 25 11.71 -2.44 6.92
C ASN A 25 10.61 -3.24 7.66
N GLY A 26 10.41 -4.50 7.31
CA GLY A 26 9.58 -5.43 8.08
C GLY A 26 8.06 -5.32 7.87
N LYS A 27 7.56 -4.61 6.82
CA LYS A 27 6.12 -4.50 6.53
C LYS A 27 5.42 -5.86 6.47
N SER A 28 5.95 -6.79 5.70
CA SER A 28 5.36 -8.13 5.54
C SER A 28 5.37 -8.91 6.84
N THR A 29 6.47 -8.85 7.62
CA THR A 29 6.55 -9.47 8.94
C THR A 29 5.53 -8.89 9.91
N LEU A 30 5.33 -7.57 9.89
CA LEU A 30 4.30 -6.92 10.69
C LEU A 30 2.89 -7.41 10.31
N ALA A 31 2.60 -7.53 9.01
CA ALA A 31 1.33 -8.06 8.52
C ALA A 31 1.11 -9.53 8.94
N GLN A 32 2.16 -10.36 8.90
CA GLN A 32 2.14 -11.75 9.37
C GLN A 32 1.81 -11.83 10.85
N VAL A 33 2.55 -11.12 11.70
CA VAL A 33 2.35 -11.11 13.14
C VAL A 33 0.97 -10.54 13.50
N LEU A 34 0.54 -9.46 12.85
CA LEU A 34 -0.76 -8.85 13.09
C LEU A 34 -1.91 -9.82 12.73
N SER A 35 -1.80 -10.54 11.60
CA SER A 35 -2.82 -11.51 11.21
C SER A 35 -2.92 -12.67 12.21
N LEU A 36 -1.77 -13.18 12.68
CA LEU A 36 -1.75 -14.22 13.70
C LEU A 36 -2.30 -13.72 15.04
N TRP A 37 -1.89 -12.53 15.49
CA TRP A 37 -2.44 -11.93 16.71
C TRP A 37 -3.96 -11.77 16.66
N ARG A 38 -4.49 -11.29 15.52
CA ARG A 38 -5.94 -11.15 15.31
C ARG A 38 -6.67 -12.50 15.40
N MET A 39 -6.06 -13.58 14.91
CA MET A 39 -6.66 -14.92 14.94
C MET A 39 -6.53 -15.59 16.31
N PHE A 40 -5.30 -15.67 16.83
CA PHE A 40 -5.00 -16.49 18.00
C PHE A 40 -5.28 -15.78 19.32
N VAL A 41 -5.19 -14.45 19.38
CA VAL A 41 -5.36 -13.66 20.62
C VAL A 41 -6.68 -12.90 20.61
N ASP A 42 -6.93 -12.09 19.59
CA ASP A 42 -8.18 -11.28 19.47
C ASP A 42 -9.40 -12.13 19.04
N ARG A 43 -9.17 -13.36 18.59
CA ARG A 43 -10.21 -14.30 18.13
C ARG A 43 -11.11 -13.73 17.03
N SER A 44 -10.52 -12.95 16.15
CA SER A 44 -11.21 -12.39 14.99
C SER A 44 -11.65 -13.46 14.00
N PRO A 45 -12.94 -13.60 13.68
CA PRO A 45 -13.45 -14.66 12.83
C PRO A 45 -12.86 -14.71 11.42
N LEU A 46 -12.52 -13.54 10.84
CA LEU A 46 -11.96 -13.50 9.47
C LEU A 46 -10.93 -12.40 9.28
N VAL A 47 -9.70 -12.82 8.98
CA VAL A 47 -8.63 -11.98 8.43
C VAL A 47 -8.59 -12.16 6.91
N ILE A 48 -8.50 -11.05 6.18
CA ILE A 48 -8.37 -11.02 4.71
C ILE A 48 -7.06 -10.36 4.35
N GLY A 49 -6.15 -11.10 3.72
CA GLY A 49 -4.95 -10.57 3.09
C GLY A 49 -5.20 -10.30 1.61
N THR A 50 -4.80 -9.13 1.14
CA THR A 50 -4.93 -8.74 -0.26
C THR A 50 -3.81 -7.80 -0.68
N ALA A 51 -3.49 -7.80 -1.95
CA ALA A 51 -2.59 -6.86 -2.61
C ALA A 51 -3.04 -6.67 -4.06
N GLN A 52 -2.44 -5.73 -4.78
CA GLN A 52 -2.69 -5.55 -6.21
C GLN A 52 -2.33 -6.81 -6.99
N ASN A 53 -1.20 -7.43 -6.66
CA ASN A 53 -0.82 -8.76 -7.13
C ASN A 53 -1.14 -9.81 -6.07
N LEU A 54 -1.88 -10.87 -6.45
CA LEU A 54 -2.26 -11.96 -5.55
C LEU A 54 -1.02 -12.67 -4.96
N ASP A 55 0.04 -12.83 -5.74
CA ASP A 55 1.27 -13.50 -5.31
C ASP A 55 1.89 -12.80 -4.09
N VAL A 56 1.86 -11.46 -4.03
CA VAL A 56 2.35 -10.68 -2.88
C VAL A 56 1.53 -11.00 -1.61
N ALA A 57 0.21 -11.02 -1.73
CA ALA A 57 -0.66 -11.37 -0.60
C ALA A 57 -0.49 -12.84 -0.17
N GLU A 58 -0.23 -13.74 -1.12
CA GLU A 58 0.05 -15.15 -0.86
C GLU A 58 1.40 -15.38 -0.16
N GLU A 59 2.41 -14.55 -0.45
CA GLU A 59 3.71 -14.57 0.23
C GLU A 59 3.57 -14.18 1.71
N VAL A 60 2.87 -13.09 2.00
CA VAL A 60 2.57 -12.68 3.38
C VAL A 60 1.80 -13.77 4.13
N TRP A 61 0.79 -14.37 3.51
CA TRP A 61 0.03 -15.46 4.09
C TRP A 61 0.91 -16.69 4.36
N THR A 62 1.78 -17.05 3.41
CA THR A 62 2.69 -18.20 3.54
C THR A 62 3.62 -18.02 4.74
N GLY A 63 4.27 -16.88 4.88
CA GLY A 63 5.13 -16.58 6.04
C GLY A 63 4.37 -16.60 7.37
N ALA A 64 3.10 -16.13 7.40
CA ALA A 64 2.28 -16.25 8.61
C ALA A 64 1.99 -17.71 8.96
N VAL A 65 1.68 -18.56 7.98
CA VAL A 65 1.46 -19.98 8.19
C VAL A 65 2.71 -20.68 8.69
N GLU A 66 3.88 -20.45 8.08
CA GLU A 66 5.16 -21.01 8.49
C GLU A 66 5.51 -20.60 9.94
N MET A 67 5.26 -19.34 10.29
CA MET A 67 5.45 -18.85 11.67
C MET A 67 4.52 -19.57 12.66
N ALA A 68 3.26 -19.81 12.30
CA ALA A 68 2.30 -20.51 13.14
C ALA A 68 2.62 -22.01 13.25
N GLU A 69 3.00 -22.68 12.15
CA GLU A 69 3.41 -24.09 12.14
C GLU A 69 4.73 -24.32 12.91
N GLY A 70 5.63 -23.30 12.90
CA GLY A 70 6.91 -23.35 13.63
C GLY A 70 6.79 -23.11 15.14
N THR A 71 5.61 -22.70 15.63
CA THR A 71 5.37 -22.40 17.06
C THR A 71 4.42 -23.46 17.64
N PRO A 72 4.88 -24.33 18.56
CA PRO A 72 4.08 -25.47 19.04
C PRO A 72 2.71 -25.08 19.62
N GLU A 73 2.62 -23.97 20.32
CA GLU A 73 1.39 -23.47 20.93
C GLU A 73 0.37 -23.04 19.87
N LEU A 74 0.82 -22.42 18.78
CA LEU A 74 -0.02 -22.00 17.68
C LEU A 74 -0.41 -23.21 16.80
N LEU A 75 0.55 -24.10 16.55
CA LEU A 75 0.32 -25.32 15.76
C LEU A 75 -0.82 -26.16 16.37
N ALA A 76 -0.90 -26.26 17.69
CA ALA A 76 -1.92 -27.03 18.38
C ALA A 76 -3.35 -26.53 18.12
N GLU A 77 -3.51 -25.28 17.75
CA GLU A 77 -4.82 -24.67 17.42
C GLU A 77 -5.15 -24.71 15.92
N ILE A 78 -4.22 -25.12 15.06
CA ILE A 78 -4.46 -25.18 13.61
C ILE A 78 -5.36 -26.38 13.28
N ALA A 79 -6.53 -26.11 12.69
CA ALA A 79 -7.44 -27.15 12.21
C ALA A 79 -7.13 -27.58 10.76
N ALA A 80 -6.78 -26.63 9.89
CA ALA A 80 -6.46 -26.90 8.49
C ALA A 80 -5.67 -25.77 7.83
N VAL A 81 -4.80 -26.15 6.88
CA VAL A 81 -4.08 -25.22 6.00
C VAL A 81 -4.37 -25.59 4.55
N GLU A 82 -5.11 -24.74 3.86
CA GLU A 82 -5.41 -24.90 2.43
C GLU A 82 -4.36 -24.13 1.61
N ARG A 83 -3.52 -24.84 0.84
CA ARG A 83 -2.41 -24.25 0.06
C ARG A 83 -2.70 -24.17 -1.44
N THR A 84 -3.94 -24.44 -1.88
CA THR A 84 -4.32 -24.39 -3.29
C THR A 84 -4.32 -22.95 -3.79
N ASN A 85 -3.68 -22.68 -4.93
CA ASN A 85 -3.65 -21.36 -5.55
C ASN A 85 -5.06 -20.76 -5.70
N GLY A 86 -5.22 -19.51 -5.31
CA GLY A 86 -6.49 -18.79 -5.31
C GLY A 86 -7.50 -19.22 -4.24
N LYS A 87 -7.14 -20.19 -3.35
CA LYS A 87 -7.97 -20.65 -2.24
C LYS A 87 -7.21 -20.76 -0.92
N LYS A 88 -6.02 -20.13 -0.84
CA LYS A 88 -5.20 -20.21 0.38
C LYS A 88 -5.97 -19.75 1.59
N ALA A 89 -6.00 -20.59 2.62
CA ALA A 89 -6.65 -20.31 3.89
C ALA A 89 -5.98 -21.05 5.05
N LEU A 90 -5.76 -20.35 6.16
CA LEU A 90 -5.45 -20.94 7.46
C LEU A 90 -6.74 -20.95 8.29
N ARG A 91 -7.05 -22.08 8.94
CA ARG A 91 -8.23 -22.24 9.80
C ARG A 91 -7.80 -22.73 11.17
N LEU A 92 -8.36 -22.12 12.20
CA LEU A 92 -8.17 -22.58 13.57
C LEU A 92 -9.35 -23.44 14.04
N THR A 93 -9.10 -24.22 15.09
CA THR A 93 -10.11 -25.08 15.74
C THR A 93 -11.27 -24.29 16.32
N GLY A 94 -11.07 -23.02 16.70
CA GLY A 94 -12.10 -22.07 17.14
C GLY A 94 -12.99 -21.52 16.02
N GLY A 95 -12.63 -21.75 14.74
CA GLY A 95 -13.37 -21.30 13.56
C GLY A 95 -12.82 -20.04 12.92
N GLU A 96 -11.81 -19.41 13.48
CA GLU A 96 -11.12 -18.25 12.91
C GLU A 96 -10.42 -18.64 11.58
N ARG A 97 -10.35 -17.68 10.65
CA ARG A 97 -9.78 -17.93 9.33
C ARG A 97 -8.93 -16.76 8.85
N TYR A 98 -7.79 -17.06 8.26
CA TYR A 98 -7.03 -16.12 7.44
C TYR A 98 -7.10 -16.55 5.98
N LYS A 99 -7.68 -15.73 5.13
CA LYS A 99 -7.85 -16.00 3.69
C LYS A 99 -7.12 -14.96 2.85
N VAL A 100 -6.53 -15.43 1.75
CA VAL A 100 -6.06 -14.56 0.68
C VAL A 100 -7.21 -14.32 -0.31
N ALA A 101 -7.40 -13.07 -0.71
CA ALA A 101 -8.39 -12.67 -1.70
C ALA A 101 -7.78 -11.70 -2.70
N ALA A 102 -8.09 -11.88 -3.99
CA ALA A 102 -7.69 -10.90 -4.99
C ALA A 102 -8.39 -9.55 -4.73
N ALA A 103 -7.64 -8.46 -4.87
CA ALA A 103 -8.15 -7.08 -4.80
C ALA A 103 -8.98 -6.76 -6.06
N SER A 104 -10.12 -7.42 -6.24
CA SER A 104 -11.01 -7.26 -7.39
C SER A 104 -12.46 -7.17 -6.97
N ARG A 105 -13.31 -6.58 -7.84
CA ARG A 105 -14.77 -6.46 -7.60
C ARG A 105 -15.46 -7.80 -7.30
N ARG A 106 -14.89 -8.94 -7.66
CA ARG A 106 -15.41 -10.29 -7.40
C ARG A 106 -14.80 -10.94 -6.16
N GLY A 107 -13.53 -10.66 -5.83
CA GLY A 107 -12.78 -11.35 -4.77
C GLY A 107 -13.26 -11.08 -3.35
N GLY A 108 -13.79 -9.88 -3.07
CA GLY A 108 -14.29 -9.50 -1.74
C GLY A 108 -15.78 -9.78 -1.48
N ARG A 109 -16.58 -10.12 -2.51
CA ARG A 109 -18.02 -10.27 -2.36
C ARG A 109 -18.39 -11.50 -1.51
N GLY A 110 -19.26 -11.28 -0.51
CA GLY A 110 -19.73 -12.34 0.39
C GLY A 110 -18.78 -12.65 1.56
N LEU A 111 -17.69 -11.89 1.71
CA LEU A 111 -16.83 -11.94 2.89
C LEU A 111 -17.22 -10.84 3.88
N SER A 112 -17.06 -11.13 5.17
CA SER A 112 -17.24 -10.14 6.26
C SER A 112 -15.97 -10.16 7.12
N GLY A 113 -14.98 -9.32 6.74
CA GLY A 113 -13.67 -9.29 7.35
C GLY A 113 -13.61 -8.47 8.64
N ASP A 114 -12.94 -9.00 9.65
CA ASP A 114 -12.62 -8.29 10.89
C ASP A 114 -11.30 -7.54 10.78
N LEU A 115 -10.33 -8.10 10.06
CA LEU A 115 -9.11 -7.44 9.62
C LEU A 115 -8.99 -7.57 8.11
N VAL A 116 -8.68 -6.45 7.45
CA VAL A 116 -8.29 -6.41 6.04
C VAL A 116 -6.89 -5.84 5.95
N LEU A 117 -5.96 -6.64 5.44
CA LEU A 117 -4.59 -6.24 5.14
C LEU A 117 -4.48 -5.94 3.66
N LEU A 118 -4.06 -4.73 3.32
CA LEU A 118 -3.75 -4.31 1.94
C LEU A 118 -2.26 -4.00 1.84
N ASP A 119 -1.52 -4.87 1.18
CA ASP A 119 -0.10 -4.62 0.93
C ASP A 119 0.11 -3.90 -0.41
N GLU A 120 1.19 -3.16 -0.51
CA GLU A 120 1.59 -2.36 -1.67
C GLU A 120 0.49 -1.41 -2.18
N ILE A 121 -0.15 -0.66 -1.25
CA ILE A 121 -1.26 0.24 -1.60
C ILE A 121 -0.88 1.31 -2.62
N ARG A 122 0.40 1.63 -2.81
CA ARG A 122 0.89 2.55 -3.83
C ARG A 122 0.56 2.11 -5.26
N GLU A 123 0.40 0.79 -5.48
CA GLU A 123 0.06 0.24 -6.79
C GLU A 123 -1.43 0.41 -7.15
N HIS A 124 -2.25 0.89 -6.21
CA HIS A 124 -3.68 1.11 -6.43
C HIS A 124 -3.95 2.44 -7.13
N ARG A 125 -3.93 2.41 -8.47
CA ARG A 125 -4.19 3.56 -9.34
C ARG A 125 -5.66 3.94 -9.42
N THR A 126 -6.57 3.08 -8.98
CA THR A 126 -8.03 3.29 -8.95
C THR A 126 -8.62 2.83 -7.62
N TRP A 127 -9.83 3.31 -7.32
CA TRP A 127 -10.57 2.94 -6.11
C TRP A 127 -11.21 1.55 -6.14
N ASP A 128 -11.19 0.85 -7.27
CA ASP A 128 -11.92 -0.41 -7.45
C ASP A 128 -11.51 -1.50 -6.46
N ALA A 129 -10.21 -1.72 -6.32
CA ALA A 129 -9.66 -2.70 -5.39
C ALA A 129 -9.93 -2.32 -3.94
N TRP A 130 -9.67 -1.07 -3.56
CA TRP A 130 -9.97 -0.54 -2.25
C TRP A 130 -11.44 -0.72 -1.87
N ALA A 131 -12.37 -0.27 -2.74
CA ALA A 131 -13.80 -0.37 -2.49
C ALA A 131 -14.28 -1.83 -2.37
N ALA A 132 -13.71 -2.75 -3.15
CA ALA A 132 -14.10 -4.15 -3.14
C ALA A 132 -13.84 -4.82 -1.79
N VAL A 133 -12.70 -4.51 -1.15
CA VAL A 133 -12.31 -5.20 0.09
C VAL A 133 -12.68 -4.45 1.35
N THR A 134 -12.64 -3.12 1.36
CA THR A 134 -12.95 -2.34 2.58
C THR A 134 -14.43 -2.41 2.95
N LYS A 135 -15.33 -2.55 1.97
CA LYS A 135 -16.77 -2.70 2.24
C LYS A 135 -17.13 -4.03 2.93
N THR A 136 -16.24 -5.02 2.89
CA THR A 136 -16.42 -6.27 3.64
C THR A 136 -16.43 -6.08 5.15
N THR A 137 -15.87 -4.98 5.64
CA THR A 137 -15.75 -4.69 7.08
C THR A 137 -16.98 -4.01 7.68
N MET A 138 -17.93 -3.53 6.85
CA MET A 138 -19.00 -2.62 7.32
C MET A 138 -19.94 -3.25 8.35
N ALA A 139 -20.19 -4.57 8.25
CA ALA A 139 -21.10 -5.30 9.15
C ALA A 139 -20.38 -5.90 10.38
N ARG A 140 -19.10 -5.61 10.58
CA ARG A 140 -18.34 -6.15 11.70
C ARG A 140 -18.32 -5.19 12.87
N PRO A 141 -18.36 -5.68 14.13
CA PRO A 141 -18.38 -4.83 15.32
C PRO A 141 -17.02 -4.17 15.61
N ARG A 142 -15.91 -4.86 15.33
CA ARG A 142 -14.53 -4.39 15.61
C ARG A 142 -13.63 -4.54 14.38
N PRO A 143 -13.98 -3.90 13.25
CA PRO A 143 -13.21 -4.07 12.03
C PRO A 143 -12.00 -3.15 12.02
N GLN A 144 -10.95 -3.59 11.31
CA GLN A 144 -9.79 -2.75 11.04
C GLN A 144 -9.30 -3.00 9.61
N ILE A 145 -8.89 -1.93 8.94
CA ILE A 145 -8.26 -1.95 7.63
C ILE A 145 -6.83 -1.46 7.84
N VAL A 146 -5.85 -2.27 7.50
CA VAL A 146 -4.43 -1.90 7.60
C VAL A 146 -3.81 -1.91 6.22
N ALA A 147 -3.45 -0.74 5.73
CA ALA A 147 -2.79 -0.52 4.47
C ALA A 147 -1.28 -0.33 4.70
N LEU A 148 -0.49 -1.06 3.94
CA LEU A 148 0.98 -1.06 4.02
C LEU A 148 1.55 -0.57 2.68
N SER A 149 2.55 0.29 2.73
CA SER A 149 3.21 0.79 1.52
C SER A 149 4.58 1.36 1.81
N ASN A 150 5.41 1.50 0.80
CA ASN A 150 6.39 2.56 0.71
C ASN A 150 5.78 3.79 0.00
N ALA A 151 6.59 4.82 -0.25
CA ALA A 151 6.15 5.99 -0.97
C ALA A 151 5.81 5.65 -2.43
N GLY A 152 5.01 6.47 -3.05
CA GLY A 152 4.58 6.35 -4.43
C GLY A 152 4.80 7.64 -5.22
N ASP A 153 4.06 7.77 -6.30
CA ASP A 153 4.04 8.95 -7.16
C ASP A 153 2.61 9.50 -7.35
N SER A 154 2.42 10.42 -8.28
CA SER A 154 1.11 11.01 -8.57
C SER A 154 0.07 9.97 -9.01
N SER A 155 0.48 8.82 -9.57
CA SER A 155 -0.41 7.74 -10.00
C SER A 155 -0.91 6.86 -8.85
N SER A 156 -0.30 6.95 -7.67
CA SER A 156 -0.67 6.21 -6.46
C SER A 156 -1.92 6.80 -5.78
N VAL A 157 -3.04 6.81 -6.50
CA VAL A 157 -4.27 7.56 -6.16
C VAL A 157 -4.77 7.24 -4.75
N VAL A 158 -4.84 5.97 -4.37
CA VAL A 158 -5.38 5.55 -3.06
C VAL A 158 -4.41 5.90 -1.94
N LEU A 159 -3.10 5.62 -2.12
CA LEU A 159 -2.07 5.98 -1.15
C LEU A 159 -2.06 7.48 -0.87
N ASN A 160 -2.02 8.30 -1.93
CA ASN A 160 -1.95 9.76 -1.82
C ASN A 160 -3.15 10.33 -1.07
N HIS A 161 -4.34 9.80 -1.33
CA HIS A 161 -5.56 10.21 -0.62
C HIS A 161 -5.51 9.81 0.86
N LEU A 162 -5.15 8.56 1.18
CA LEU A 162 -5.04 8.10 2.57
C LEU A 162 -3.97 8.89 3.33
N ARG A 163 -2.85 9.19 2.69
CA ARG A 163 -1.79 10.03 3.28
C ARG A 163 -2.30 11.44 3.58
N THR A 164 -3.01 12.05 2.65
CA THR A 164 -3.63 13.38 2.86
C THR A 164 -4.58 13.37 4.06
N LEU A 165 -5.45 12.35 4.15
CA LEU A 165 -6.34 12.22 5.30
C LEU A 165 -5.56 11.97 6.60
N GLY A 166 -4.52 11.13 6.56
CA GLY A 166 -3.65 10.87 7.71
C GLY A 166 -2.95 12.13 8.22
N LEU A 167 -2.39 12.94 7.34
CA LEU A 167 -1.78 14.22 7.71
C LEU A 167 -2.80 15.20 8.30
N ALA A 168 -4.02 15.24 7.75
CA ALA A 168 -5.09 16.10 8.27
C ALA A 168 -5.49 15.76 9.71
N THR A 169 -5.21 14.54 10.22
CA THR A 169 -5.48 14.19 11.62
C THR A 169 -4.66 15.04 12.61
N LEU A 170 -3.49 15.54 12.20
CA LEU A 170 -2.66 16.44 13.00
C LEU A 170 -3.35 17.78 13.24
N ASP A 171 -4.21 18.20 12.32
CA ASP A 171 -4.96 19.46 12.35
C ASP A 171 -6.45 19.25 12.76
N GLY A 172 -6.75 18.14 13.45
CA GLY A 172 -8.10 17.82 13.93
C GLY A 172 -9.01 17.15 12.91
N GLY A 173 -8.43 16.45 11.93
CA GLY A 173 -9.17 15.59 10.99
C GLY A 173 -9.77 14.35 11.65
N ASP A 174 -10.24 13.39 10.84
CA ASP A 174 -10.95 12.19 11.32
C ASP A 174 -10.08 11.34 12.26
N PRO A 175 -10.40 11.24 13.56
CA PRO A 175 -9.61 10.50 14.55
C PRO A 175 -9.62 8.99 14.34
N SER A 176 -10.47 8.46 13.44
CA SER A 176 -10.54 7.03 13.11
C SER A 176 -9.46 6.57 12.13
N ILE A 177 -8.64 7.51 11.61
CA ILE A 177 -7.54 7.23 10.71
C ILE A 177 -6.22 7.28 11.49
N GLY A 178 -5.51 6.15 11.54
CA GLY A 178 -4.14 6.05 12.05
C GLY A 178 -3.14 6.17 10.91
N PHE A 179 -2.21 7.12 11.02
CA PHE A 179 -1.13 7.27 10.04
C PHE A 179 0.23 7.15 10.72
N PHE A 180 1.04 6.23 10.25
CA PHE A 180 2.38 5.95 10.75
C PHE A 180 3.36 5.99 9.58
N GLU A 181 4.20 7.02 9.54
CA GLU A 181 5.14 7.26 8.47
C GLU A 181 6.58 7.29 8.99
N TRP A 182 7.45 6.55 8.32
CA TRP A 182 8.91 6.63 8.43
C TRP A 182 9.44 7.05 7.07
N SER A 183 9.81 8.30 6.96
CA SER A 183 10.33 8.91 5.73
C SER A 183 11.47 9.86 6.05
N ALA A 184 12.39 10.03 5.12
CA ALA A 184 13.37 11.10 5.20
C ALA A 184 12.70 12.47 5.06
N PRO A 185 13.25 13.54 5.67
CA PRO A 185 12.74 14.89 5.50
C PRO A 185 12.61 15.27 4.02
N GLU A 186 11.53 15.98 3.67
CA GLU A 186 11.33 16.45 2.31
C GLU A 186 12.49 17.35 1.86
N GLY A 187 13.01 17.12 0.65
CA GLY A 187 14.09 17.91 0.08
C GLY A 187 15.49 17.64 0.68
N CYS A 188 15.65 16.64 1.55
CA CYS A 188 16.98 16.26 2.03
C CYS A 188 17.88 15.78 0.88
N ASP A 189 19.19 15.92 1.06
CA ASP A 189 20.18 15.38 0.14
C ASP A 189 20.09 13.84 0.10
N LEU A 190 20.43 13.23 -1.03
CA LEU A 190 20.33 11.78 -1.19
C LEU A 190 21.32 11.01 -0.30
N ASP A 191 22.43 11.63 0.08
CA ASP A 191 23.46 11.06 0.96
C ASP A 191 23.31 11.48 2.43
N ASP A 192 22.21 12.15 2.79
CA ASP A 192 21.89 12.50 4.17
C ASP A 192 21.68 11.25 5.03
N ARG A 193 22.63 11.00 5.96
CA ARG A 193 22.63 9.83 6.84
C ARG A 193 21.50 9.88 7.86
N ASP A 194 21.14 11.05 8.34
CA ASP A 194 20.02 11.22 9.26
C ASP A 194 18.69 10.96 8.54
N GLY A 195 18.59 11.39 7.28
CA GLY A 195 17.47 11.03 6.40
C GLY A 195 17.35 9.52 6.17
N TRP A 196 18.50 8.83 5.95
CA TRP A 196 18.51 7.37 5.84
C TRP A 196 17.97 6.70 7.11
N ALA A 197 18.42 7.14 8.29
CA ALA A 197 17.97 6.60 9.56
C ALA A 197 16.49 6.88 9.82
N ALA A 198 15.99 8.06 9.47
CA ALA A 198 14.58 8.43 9.63
C ALA A 198 13.65 7.54 8.78
N ALA A 199 14.05 7.21 7.54
CA ALA A 199 13.26 6.40 6.62
C ALA A 199 13.38 4.89 6.89
N ASN A 200 14.46 4.43 7.52
CA ASN A 200 14.79 3.02 7.67
C ASN A 200 14.96 2.62 9.15
N PRO A 201 13.88 2.34 9.88
CA PRO A 201 13.97 1.87 11.27
C PRO A 201 14.73 0.55 11.44
N ALA A 202 14.94 -0.22 10.36
CA ALA A 202 15.77 -1.43 10.35
C ALA A 202 17.26 -1.17 10.10
N LEU A 203 17.67 0.10 9.94
CA LEU A 203 19.09 0.47 9.74
C LEU A 203 19.91 0.12 11.00
N GLY A 204 21.05 -0.52 10.80
CA GLY A 204 21.88 -1.05 11.88
C GLY A 204 21.45 -2.42 12.42
N HIS A 205 20.32 -2.96 11.93
CA HIS A 205 19.85 -4.32 12.24
C HIS A 205 19.92 -5.22 11.00
N THR A 206 18.96 -5.10 10.10
CA THR A 206 18.90 -5.90 8.85
C THR A 206 19.33 -5.11 7.62
N ILE A 207 19.29 -3.77 7.69
CA ILE A 207 19.75 -2.86 6.64
C ILE A 207 21.07 -2.24 7.11
N THR A 208 22.06 -2.17 6.21
CA THR A 208 23.36 -1.54 6.50
C THR A 208 23.51 -0.24 5.71
N GLU A 209 24.31 0.71 6.22
CA GLU A 209 24.65 1.91 5.47
C GLU A 209 25.32 1.58 4.13
N GLN A 210 26.13 0.52 4.08
CA GLN A 210 26.75 0.06 2.85
C GLN A 210 25.73 -0.35 1.80
N SER A 211 24.63 -1.03 2.19
CA SER A 211 23.57 -1.44 1.26
C SER A 211 22.80 -0.22 0.72
N ILE A 212 22.56 0.79 1.56
CA ILE A 212 21.93 2.05 1.13
C ILE A 212 22.86 2.83 0.20
N ALA A 213 24.15 2.93 0.54
CA ALA A 213 25.12 3.60 -0.32
C ALA A 213 25.28 2.93 -1.68
N ALA A 214 25.19 1.60 -1.73
CA ALA A 214 25.18 0.84 -2.99
C ALA A 214 23.94 1.15 -3.84
N ALA A 215 22.76 1.22 -3.21
CA ALA A 215 21.52 1.62 -3.89
C ALA A 215 21.62 3.06 -4.42
N LEU A 216 22.17 4.01 -3.62
CA LEU A 216 22.38 5.38 -4.06
C LEU A 216 23.28 5.48 -5.32
N ALA A 217 24.27 4.60 -5.43
CA ALA A 217 25.18 4.59 -6.56
C ALA A 217 24.55 4.01 -7.85
N THR A 218 23.50 3.22 -7.75
CA THR A 218 22.93 2.46 -8.88
C THR A 218 21.53 2.92 -9.28
N ASP A 219 20.76 3.42 -8.34
CA ASP A 219 19.35 3.73 -8.59
C ASP A 219 19.16 5.14 -9.17
N PRO A 220 18.24 5.33 -10.10
CA PRO A 220 17.76 6.66 -10.45
C PRO A 220 17.18 7.38 -9.23
N GLU A 221 17.40 8.70 -9.13
CA GLU A 221 16.93 9.49 -7.98
C GLU A 221 15.46 9.24 -7.58
N PRO A 222 14.46 9.22 -8.49
CA PRO A 222 13.07 8.97 -8.10
C PRO A 222 12.86 7.60 -7.45
N ILE A 223 13.59 6.58 -7.92
CA ILE A 223 13.56 5.24 -7.34
C ILE A 223 14.16 5.25 -5.94
N PHE A 224 15.36 5.83 -5.78
CA PHE A 224 16.01 5.92 -4.48
C PHE A 224 15.13 6.69 -3.48
N ARG A 225 14.52 7.79 -3.89
CA ARG A 225 13.61 8.57 -3.03
C ARG A 225 12.40 7.75 -2.57
N THR A 226 11.74 7.02 -3.48
CA THR A 226 10.54 6.25 -3.11
C THR A 226 10.86 4.98 -2.34
N GLU A 227 11.89 4.23 -2.74
CA GLU A 227 12.17 2.90 -2.22
C GLU A 227 13.02 2.94 -0.94
N VAL A 228 13.96 3.89 -0.83
CA VAL A 228 14.93 3.96 0.26
C VAL A 228 14.65 5.10 1.23
N LEU A 229 14.28 6.28 0.72
CA LEU A 229 13.97 7.45 1.56
C LEU A 229 12.48 7.55 1.91
N CYS A 230 11.65 6.71 1.34
CA CYS A 230 10.19 6.72 1.53
C CYS A 230 9.56 8.10 1.26
N GLN A 231 10.11 8.84 0.30
CA GLN A 231 9.63 10.16 -0.11
C GLN A 231 8.70 10.06 -1.31
N GLN A 232 7.60 10.81 -1.29
CA GLN A 232 6.72 10.95 -2.44
C GLN A 232 7.43 11.72 -3.55
N VAL A 233 7.27 11.26 -4.78
CA VAL A 233 7.79 11.94 -5.98
C VAL A 233 6.64 12.26 -6.93
N ALA A 234 6.86 13.21 -7.82
CA ALA A 234 5.88 13.51 -8.86
C ALA A 234 5.69 12.33 -9.81
N GLU A 235 6.81 11.72 -10.21
CA GLU A 235 6.85 10.59 -11.14
C GLU A 235 8.05 9.71 -10.84
N ILE A 236 7.83 8.39 -10.82
CA ILE A 236 8.91 7.40 -10.71
C ILE A 236 9.55 7.18 -12.09
N GLU A 237 8.71 7.06 -13.12
CA GLU A 237 9.18 6.95 -14.51
C GLU A 237 9.22 8.34 -15.15
N PRO A 238 10.39 8.76 -15.68
CA PRO A 238 10.49 10.06 -16.33
C PRO A 238 9.59 10.10 -17.57
N ARG A 239 8.79 11.16 -17.69
CA ARG A 239 8.03 11.41 -18.92
C ARG A 239 8.97 11.57 -20.10
N PRO A 240 8.56 11.10 -21.29
CA PRO A 240 9.34 11.33 -22.53
C PRO A 240 9.65 12.80 -22.77
N ILE A 241 8.75 13.69 -22.35
CA ILE A 241 8.93 15.16 -22.34
C ILE A 241 8.78 15.64 -20.91
N PRO A 242 9.82 16.21 -20.29
CA PRO A 242 9.74 16.77 -18.95
C PRO A 242 8.63 17.83 -18.85
N GLU A 243 7.89 17.86 -17.76
CA GLU A 243 6.75 18.76 -17.58
C GLU A 243 7.14 20.23 -17.77
N ALA A 244 8.29 20.66 -17.22
CA ALA A 244 8.81 22.01 -17.39
C ALA A 244 9.04 22.35 -18.88
N ALA A 245 9.54 21.40 -19.65
CA ALA A 245 9.72 21.57 -21.11
C ALA A 245 8.37 21.64 -21.82
N TRP A 246 7.41 20.78 -21.42
CA TRP A 246 6.05 20.79 -21.95
C TRP A 246 5.34 22.13 -21.69
N VAL A 247 5.38 22.61 -20.45
CA VAL A 247 4.78 23.90 -20.06
C VAL A 247 5.46 25.07 -20.79
N ALA A 248 6.79 25.04 -20.95
CA ALA A 248 7.54 26.07 -21.68
C ALA A 248 7.19 26.15 -23.17
N LEU A 249 6.65 25.06 -23.74
CA LEU A 249 6.18 25.01 -25.13
C LEU A 249 4.75 25.51 -25.31
N ALA A 250 4.01 25.74 -24.21
CA ALA A 250 2.64 26.23 -24.28
C ALA A 250 2.60 27.63 -24.91
N ARG A 251 1.80 27.79 -25.96
CA ARG A 251 1.57 29.05 -26.63
C ARG A 251 0.06 29.32 -26.73
N ASN A 252 -0.31 30.58 -26.68
CA ASN A 252 -1.69 31.05 -26.85
C ASN A 252 -1.97 31.50 -28.29
N ASP A 253 -1.12 31.15 -29.24
CA ASP A 253 -1.25 31.55 -30.62
C ASP A 253 -2.39 30.77 -31.29
N ALA A 254 -3.20 31.47 -32.08
CA ALA A 254 -4.28 30.85 -32.83
C ALA A 254 -3.68 30.02 -33.99
N ILE A 255 -4.13 28.78 -34.13
CA ILE A 255 -3.79 27.96 -35.30
C ILE A 255 -4.52 28.56 -36.54
N VAL A 256 -3.76 28.93 -37.55
CA VAL A 256 -4.29 29.56 -38.77
C VAL A 256 -4.11 28.60 -39.94
N GLY A 257 -5.16 28.45 -40.77
CA GLY A 257 -5.12 27.62 -41.97
C GLY A 257 -5.60 26.18 -41.79
N PRO A 258 -5.26 25.27 -42.68
CA PRO A 258 -5.66 23.87 -42.59
C PRO A 258 -5.08 23.18 -41.34
N VAL A 259 -5.90 22.44 -40.67
CA VAL A 259 -5.49 21.66 -39.50
C VAL A 259 -5.61 20.16 -39.76
N SER A 260 -4.69 19.38 -39.22
CA SER A 260 -4.80 17.94 -39.11
C SER A 260 -5.29 17.58 -37.70
N VAL A 261 -6.26 16.70 -37.61
CA VAL A 261 -6.79 16.17 -36.35
C VAL A 261 -6.46 14.70 -36.26
N SER A 262 -5.81 14.30 -35.18
CA SER A 262 -5.57 12.90 -34.83
C SER A 262 -6.33 12.54 -33.58
N VAL A 263 -6.94 11.37 -33.59
CA VAL A 263 -7.62 10.82 -32.41
C VAL A 263 -7.01 9.48 -32.09
N GLU A 264 -6.54 9.33 -30.85
CA GLU A 264 -6.04 8.08 -30.32
C GLU A 264 -6.94 7.63 -29.17
N VAL A 265 -7.31 6.35 -29.17
CA VAL A 265 -8.11 5.73 -28.12
C VAL A 265 -7.37 4.50 -27.65
N THR A 266 -7.20 4.35 -26.34
CA THR A 266 -6.57 3.17 -25.77
C THR A 266 -7.32 1.89 -26.13
N MET A 267 -6.63 0.75 -26.16
CA MET A 267 -7.26 -0.55 -26.45
C MET A 267 -8.40 -0.87 -25.47
N LYS A 268 -8.31 -0.41 -24.22
CA LYS A 268 -9.34 -0.58 -23.19
C LYS A 268 -10.49 0.43 -23.32
N ARG A 269 -10.35 1.45 -24.14
CA ARG A 269 -11.32 2.55 -24.33
C ARG A 269 -11.60 3.35 -23.04
N ASP A 270 -10.62 3.42 -22.15
CA ASP A 270 -10.67 4.15 -20.89
C ASP A 270 -10.07 5.55 -21.02
N GLU A 271 -9.25 5.78 -22.05
CA GLU A 271 -8.65 7.08 -22.36
C GLU A 271 -8.76 7.38 -23.86
N ALA A 272 -8.90 8.65 -24.18
CA ALA A 272 -8.86 9.14 -25.55
C ALA A 272 -8.12 10.48 -25.60
N CYS A 273 -7.22 10.62 -26.58
CA CYS A 273 -6.52 11.87 -26.84
C CYS A 273 -6.91 12.41 -28.20
N VAL A 274 -7.12 13.71 -28.29
CA VAL A 274 -7.35 14.42 -29.56
C VAL A 274 -6.24 15.43 -29.77
N TRP A 275 -5.52 15.28 -30.84
CA TRP A 275 -4.43 16.20 -31.24
C TRP A 275 -4.86 17.03 -32.41
N VAL A 276 -4.62 18.33 -32.37
CA VAL A 276 -4.86 19.25 -33.48
C VAL A 276 -3.52 19.88 -33.87
N CYS A 277 -3.10 19.72 -35.06
CA CYS A 277 -1.84 20.21 -35.62
C CYS A 277 -2.10 21.13 -36.80
N GLY A 278 -1.49 22.28 -36.83
CA GLY A 278 -1.57 23.24 -37.91
C GLY A 278 -0.38 24.18 -37.92
N ALA A 279 -0.24 25.00 -38.95
CA ALA A 279 0.75 26.07 -38.95
C ALA A 279 0.23 27.30 -38.19
N ASN A 280 1.14 28.02 -37.52
CA ASN A 280 0.89 29.35 -36.93
C ASN A 280 1.59 30.45 -37.77
#